data_18acec5cdfe25d68aee4f83d97a894aa
#
_entry.id   18acec5cdfe25d68aee4f83d97a894aa
#
_cell.length_a   1.000
_cell.length_b   1.000
_cell.length_c   1.000
_cell.angle_alpha   90.00
_cell.angle_beta   90.00
_cell.angle_gamma   90.00
#
_symmetry.space_group_name_H-M   'P 1'
#
loop_
_entity.id
_entity.type
_entity.pdbx_description
1 polymer ?
#
loop_
_entity_poly.entity_id
_entity_poly.type
_entity_poly.pdbx_seq_one_letter_code
_entity_poly.pdbx_strand_id
1 'polypeptide(L)'
;QFASSAASDVYKRQPQDIALLDVVKALTMFQKANVPVLGMIENMSYWSCPDCGRIDHIFGEGGVKAEAKKRGIEMLGEIPISSQVRKSSDSGIPIIISEPKSVQSKNYRNIAKAIIKSVKIDEEELV
;
A
#
# COMPACT_ATOMS: atom_id res chain seq x y z
N GLN A 1 -4.80 -5.44 7.95
CA GLN A 1 -5.46 -6.23 6.90
C GLN A 1 -4.46 -6.62 5.81
N PHE A 2 -4.58 -7.77 5.32
CA PHE A 2 -3.68 -8.31 4.31
C PHE A 2 -4.48 -9.18 3.33
N ALA A 3 -4.05 -9.19 2.10
CA ALA A 3 -4.47 -10.18 1.12
C ALA A 3 -3.34 -11.20 0.98
N SER A 4 -3.63 -12.46 1.26
CA SER A 4 -2.68 -13.55 1.14
C SER A 4 -2.90 -14.28 -0.18
N SER A 5 -1.84 -14.46 -0.93
CA SER A 5 -1.77 -15.46 -1.99
C SER A 5 -0.74 -16.53 -1.60
N ALA A 6 -0.77 -17.68 -2.24
CA ALA A 6 0.10 -18.80 -1.88
C ALA A 6 1.62 -18.50 -1.92
N ALA A 7 2.04 -17.41 -2.56
CA ALA A 7 3.44 -17.08 -2.79
C ALA A 7 3.89 -15.73 -2.20
N SER A 8 2.99 -14.83 -1.89
CA SER A 8 3.36 -13.48 -1.44
C SER A 8 2.22 -12.76 -0.72
N ASP A 9 2.58 -11.94 0.26
CA ASP A 9 1.68 -11.06 0.97
C ASP A 9 2.07 -9.60 0.78
N VAL A 10 1.06 -8.73 0.68
CA VAL A 10 1.22 -7.28 0.66
C VAL A 10 0.56 -6.71 1.91
N TYR A 11 1.35 -6.03 2.75
CA TYR A 11 0.87 -5.38 3.95
C TYR A 11 0.50 -3.93 3.71
N LYS A 12 -0.67 -3.54 4.22
CA LYS A 12 -1.18 -2.18 4.21
C LYS A 12 -1.51 -1.76 5.64
N ARG A 13 -0.80 -0.76 6.17
CA ARG A 13 -0.95 -0.26 7.54
C ARG A 13 -0.97 1.27 7.59
N GLN A 14 -1.56 1.81 8.67
CA GLN A 14 -1.50 3.24 8.95
C GLN A 14 -0.09 3.63 9.41
N PRO A 15 0.37 4.87 9.13
CA PRO A 15 1.69 5.36 9.50
C PRO A 15 1.77 5.79 10.98
N GLN A 16 1.32 4.93 11.90
CA GLN A 16 1.38 5.14 13.36
C GLN A 16 2.42 4.21 13.97
N ASP A 17 3.07 4.63 15.04
CA ASP A 17 4.14 3.87 15.70
C ASP A 17 3.68 2.46 16.11
N ILE A 18 2.48 2.34 16.66
CA ILE A 18 1.91 1.03 17.06
C ILE A 18 1.67 0.14 15.85
N ALA A 19 1.11 0.70 14.78
CA ALA A 19 0.90 -0.03 13.53
C ALA A 19 2.22 -0.46 12.90
N LEU A 20 3.25 0.39 12.97
CA LEU A 20 4.58 0.07 12.49
C LEU A 20 5.23 -1.07 13.27
N LEU A 21 5.08 -1.10 14.59
CA LEU A 21 5.55 -2.21 15.42
C LEU A 21 4.89 -3.54 15.03
N ASP A 22 3.61 -3.55 14.75
CA ASP A 22 2.89 -4.74 14.27
C ASP A 22 3.39 -5.21 12.91
N VAL A 23 3.66 -4.28 12.01
CA VAL A 23 4.27 -4.58 10.70
C VAL A 23 5.65 -5.22 10.87
N VAL A 24 6.47 -4.70 11.75
CA VAL A 24 7.80 -5.27 12.05
C VAL A 24 7.69 -6.70 12.55
N LYS A 25 6.76 -6.98 13.46
CA LYS A 25 6.48 -8.34 13.96
C LYS A 25 6.04 -9.28 12.83
N ALA A 26 5.14 -8.81 11.97
CA ALA A 26 4.66 -9.57 10.82
C ALA A 26 5.78 -9.88 9.81
N LEU A 27 6.61 -8.89 9.49
CA LEU A 27 7.79 -9.08 8.63
C LEU A 27 8.73 -10.14 9.19
N THR A 28 9.00 -10.10 10.49
CA THR A 28 9.83 -11.10 11.16
C THR A 28 9.22 -12.50 11.06
N MET A 29 7.90 -12.60 11.22
CA MET A 29 7.18 -13.88 11.06
C MET A 29 7.31 -14.42 9.64
N PHE A 30 7.10 -13.60 8.63
CA PHE A 30 7.23 -14.01 7.23
C PHE A 30 8.66 -14.46 6.88
N GLN A 31 9.65 -13.73 7.37
CA GLN A 31 11.05 -14.12 7.18
C GLN A 31 11.35 -15.49 7.80
N LYS A 32 10.85 -15.76 9.02
CA LYS A 32 11.00 -17.07 9.68
C LYS A 32 10.26 -18.18 8.95
N ALA A 33 9.12 -17.88 8.33
CA ALA A 33 8.33 -18.84 7.56
C ALA A 33 8.81 -18.98 6.11
N ASN A 34 9.89 -18.30 5.71
CA ASN A 34 10.39 -18.26 4.33
C ASN A 34 9.35 -17.78 3.31
N VAL A 35 8.46 -16.87 3.73
CA VAL A 35 7.50 -16.22 2.84
C VAL A 35 8.12 -14.93 2.30
N PRO A 36 8.26 -14.80 0.98
CA PRO A 36 8.84 -13.60 0.39
C PRO A 36 7.90 -12.41 0.56
N VAL A 37 8.45 -11.26 0.95
CA VAL A 37 7.74 -9.98 1.05
C VAL A 37 8.13 -9.13 -0.15
N LEU A 38 7.16 -8.83 -1.01
CA LEU A 38 7.38 -8.06 -2.24
C LEU A 38 7.66 -6.58 -1.96
N GLY A 39 7.05 -6.04 -0.92
CA GLY A 39 7.21 -4.64 -0.58
C GLY A 39 6.23 -4.17 0.49
N MET A 40 6.30 -2.89 0.78
CA MET A 40 5.43 -2.21 1.76
C MET A 40 4.58 -1.15 1.08
N ILE A 41 3.35 -1.00 1.57
CA ILE A 41 2.43 0.06 1.16
C ILE A 41 2.06 0.87 2.39
N GLU A 42 2.26 2.17 2.33
CA GLU A 42 1.82 3.09 3.38
C GLU A 42 0.39 3.57 3.09
N ASN A 43 -0.57 3.08 3.87
CA ASN A 43 -1.95 3.52 3.77
C ASN A 43 -2.20 4.70 4.69
N MET A 44 -3.08 5.60 4.29
CA MET A 44 -3.38 6.84 5.03
C MET A 44 -2.11 7.69 5.25
N SER A 45 -1.24 7.71 4.25
CA SER A 45 0.08 8.35 4.33
C SER A 45 0.00 9.86 4.48
N TYR A 46 -0.92 10.49 3.78
CA TYR A 46 -1.12 11.93 3.80
C TYR A 46 -2.57 12.29 3.43
N TRP A 47 -2.93 13.52 3.74
CA TRP A 47 -4.15 14.14 3.27
C TRP A 47 -3.82 15.28 2.31
N SER A 48 -4.58 15.40 1.24
CA SER A 48 -4.46 16.49 0.28
C SER A 48 -5.71 17.34 0.30
N CYS A 49 -5.56 18.63 0.50
CA CYS A 49 -6.68 19.57 0.47
C CYS A 49 -7.30 19.60 -0.94
N PRO A 50 -8.62 19.38 -1.09
CA PRO A 50 -9.27 19.39 -2.39
C PRO A 50 -9.30 20.77 -3.04
N ASP A 51 -9.18 21.86 -2.25
CA ASP A 51 -9.28 23.23 -2.75
C ASP A 51 -7.93 23.79 -3.19
N CYS A 52 -6.87 23.56 -2.42
CA CYS A 52 -5.56 24.17 -2.68
C CYS A 52 -4.43 23.15 -2.93
N GLY A 53 -4.68 21.87 -2.79
CA GLY A 53 -3.68 20.81 -3.01
C GLY A 53 -2.63 20.71 -1.90
N ARG A 54 -2.74 21.46 -0.80
CA ARG A 54 -1.82 21.35 0.33
C ARG A 54 -1.81 19.93 0.87
N ILE A 55 -0.63 19.39 1.06
CA ILE A 55 -0.41 18.06 1.65
C ILE A 55 -0.14 18.20 3.14
N ASP A 56 -0.78 17.34 3.92
CA ASP A 56 -0.58 17.24 5.36
C ASP A 56 -0.40 15.77 5.76
N HIS A 57 0.67 15.50 6.51
CA HIS A 57 0.98 14.17 7.03
C HIS A 57 0.40 14.01 8.44
N ILE A 58 -0.90 13.78 8.51
CA ILE A 58 -1.68 13.76 9.77
C ILE A 58 -1.10 12.75 10.78
N PHE A 59 -0.61 11.61 10.32
CA PHE A 59 -0.07 10.54 11.17
C PHE A 59 1.46 10.48 11.16
N GLY A 60 2.14 11.56 10.78
CA GLY A 60 3.60 11.62 10.67
C GLY A 60 4.13 11.24 9.31
N GLU A 61 5.41 11.45 9.11
CA GLU A 61 6.07 11.29 7.83
C GLU A 61 7.28 10.35 7.94
N GLY A 62 7.45 9.50 6.96
CA GLY A 62 8.69 8.77 6.73
C GLY A 62 8.94 7.52 7.58
N GLY A 63 8.07 7.18 8.53
CA GLY A 63 8.27 6.01 9.39
C GLY A 63 8.31 4.68 8.62
N VAL A 64 7.36 4.47 7.74
CA VAL A 64 7.29 3.25 6.90
C VAL A 64 8.45 3.19 5.90
N LYS A 65 8.78 4.33 5.28
CA LYS A 65 9.93 4.42 4.35
C LYS A 65 11.26 4.12 5.03
N ALA A 66 11.47 4.65 6.23
CA ALA A 66 12.67 4.40 7.02
C ALA A 66 12.79 2.92 7.38
N GLU A 67 11.71 2.29 7.81
CA GLU A 67 11.70 0.87 8.15
C GLU A 67 11.90 -0.03 6.92
N ALA A 68 11.27 0.30 5.80
CA ALA A 68 11.46 -0.40 4.53
C ALA A 68 12.93 -0.34 4.09
N LYS A 69 13.53 0.84 4.13
CA LYS A 69 14.95 1.04 3.78
C LYS A 69 15.88 0.25 4.71
N LYS A 70 15.63 0.30 6.02
CA LYS A 70 16.41 -0.44 7.02
C LYS A 70 16.41 -1.95 6.77
N ARG A 71 15.31 -2.49 6.29
CA ARG A 71 15.12 -3.92 6.04
C ARG A 71 15.39 -4.35 4.60
N GLY A 72 15.72 -3.43 3.70
CA GLY A 72 15.92 -3.72 2.29
C GLY A 72 14.64 -4.13 1.56
N ILE A 73 13.48 -3.66 2.02
CA ILE A 73 12.17 -3.95 1.43
C ILE A 73 11.74 -2.76 0.56
N GLU A 74 11.21 -3.04 -0.61
CA GLU A 74 10.76 -2.02 -1.55
C GLU A 74 9.49 -1.30 -1.04
N MET A 75 9.42 0.02 -1.23
CA MET A 75 8.18 0.78 -1.08
C MET A 75 7.40 0.71 -2.38
N LEU A 76 6.26 0.03 -2.35
CA LEU A 76 5.38 -0.11 -3.52
C LEU A 76 4.53 1.12 -3.79
N GLY A 77 4.24 1.90 -2.76
CA GLY A 77 3.50 3.14 -2.89
C GLY A 77 2.89 3.67 -1.60
N GLU A 78 2.25 4.80 -1.74
CA GLU A 78 1.55 5.51 -0.69
C GLU A 78 0.10 5.73 -1.11
N ILE A 79 -0.84 5.59 -0.17
CA ILE A 79 -2.26 5.83 -0.40
C ILE A 79 -2.70 6.97 0.50
N PRO A 80 -3.22 8.07 -0.05
CA PRO A 80 -3.69 9.19 0.74
C PRO A 80 -4.99 8.88 1.48
N ILE A 81 -5.26 9.63 2.53
CA ILE A 81 -6.55 9.62 3.21
C ILE A 81 -7.60 10.22 2.27
N SER A 82 -8.70 9.51 2.07
CA SER A 82 -9.79 9.97 1.20
C SER A 82 -11.14 9.49 1.69
N SER A 83 -12.06 10.44 1.83
CA SER A 83 -13.47 10.12 2.11
C SER A 83 -14.16 9.39 0.94
N GLN A 84 -13.71 9.62 -0.28
CA GLN A 84 -14.23 8.93 -1.48
C GLN A 84 -13.87 7.45 -1.48
N VAL A 85 -12.64 7.11 -1.10
CA VAL A 85 -12.21 5.70 -0.95
C VAL A 85 -13.09 5.00 0.08
N ARG A 86 -13.34 5.65 1.23
CA ARG A 86 -14.23 5.10 2.25
C ARG A 86 -15.65 4.87 1.71
N LYS A 87 -16.26 5.89 1.10
CA LYS A 87 -17.60 5.78 0.53
C LYS A 87 -17.71 4.68 -0.54
N SER A 88 -16.73 4.58 -1.42
CA SER A 88 -16.67 3.53 -2.43
C SER A 88 -16.55 2.14 -1.80
N SER A 89 -15.73 2.01 -0.77
CA SER A 89 -15.57 0.74 -0.03
C SER A 89 -16.87 0.35 0.68
N ASP A 90 -17.54 1.30 1.34
CA ASP A 90 -18.81 1.08 2.02
C ASP A 90 -19.94 0.66 1.05
N SER A 91 -19.91 1.18 -0.18
CA SER A 91 -20.87 0.81 -1.23
C SER A 91 -20.55 -0.49 -1.97
N GLY A 92 -19.38 -1.08 -1.70
CA GLY A 92 -18.91 -2.28 -2.40
C GLY A 92 -18.43 -2.03 -3.83
N ILE A 93 -18.29 -0.76 -4.26
CA ILE A 93 -17.77 -0.39 -5.57
C ILE A 93 -16.34 0.15 -5.40
N PRO A 94 -15.31 -0.52 -5.92
CA PRO A 94 -13.94 -0.05 -5.81
C PRO A 94 -13.75 1.35 -6.41
N ILE A 95 -12.92 2.18 -5.78
CA ILE A 95 -12.63 3.56 -6.23
C ILE A 95 -12.12 3.59 -7.68
N ILE A 96 -11.42 2.57 -8.13
CA ILE A 96 -10.92 2.44 -9.50
C ILE A 96 -12.06 2.41 -10.53
N ILE A 97 -13.21 1.90 -10.13
CA ILE A 97 -14.42 1.81 -10.99
C ILE A 97 -15.26 3.07 -10.83
N SER A 98 -15.51 3.52 -9.60
CA SER A 98 -16.38 4.68 -9.34
C SER A 98 -15.74 6.00 -9.77
N GLU A 99 -14.43 6.14 -9.56
CA GLU A 99 -13.67 7.36 -9.82
C GLU A 99 -12.34 7.04 -10.54
N PRO A 100 -12.39 6.54 -11.78
CA PRO A 100 -11.19 6.01 -12.46
C PRO A 100 -10.10 7.04 -12.71
N LYS A 101 -10.45 8.33 -12.77
CA LYS A 101 -9.52 9.44 -13.01
C LYS A 101 -8.99 10.09 -11.73
N SER A 102 -9.44 9.66 -10.56
CA SER A 102 -9.01 10.22 -9.28
C SER A 102 -7.53 9.93 -8.99
N VAL A 103 -6.92 10.76 -8.14
CA VAL A 103 -5.54 10.56 -7.66
C VAL A 103 -5.40 9.21 -6.95
N GLN A 104 -6.41 8.84 -6.16
CA GLN A 104 -6.46 7.57 -5.45
C GLN A 104 -6.42 6.38 -6.41
N SER A 105 -7.25 6.41 -7.46
CA SER A 105 -7.27 5.37 -8.48
C SER A 105 -5.93 5.24 -9.20
N LYS A 106 -5.27 6.37 -9.46
CA LYS A 106 -3.93 6.39 -10.04
C LYS A 106 -2.90 5.75 -9.11
N ASN A 107 -2.96 6.05 -7.81
CA ASN A 107 -2.06 5.46 -6.82
C ASN A 107 -2.23 3.95 -6.73
N TYR A 108 -3.47 3.45 -6.68
CA TYR A 108 -3.74 2.01 -6.69
C TYR A 108 -3.21 1.32 -7.95
N ARG A 109 -3.39 1.93 -9.12
CA ARG A 109 -2.83 1.38 -10.37
C ARG A 109 -1.32 1.35 -10.38
N ASN A 110 -0.67 2.38 -9.88
CA ASN A 110 0.79 2.44 -9.79
C ASN A 110 1.33 1.34 -8.86
N ILE A 111 0.68 1.12 -7.72
CA ILE A 111 1.01 0.03 -6.80
C ILE A 111 0.83 -1.32 -7.49
N ALA A 112 -0.28 -1.53 -8.18
CA ALA A 112 -0.53 -2.78 -8.91
C ALA A 112 0.54 -3.04 -9.98
N LYS A 113 0.95 -2.01 -10.73
CA LYS A 113 2.05 -2.12 -11.71
C LYS A 113 3.38 -2.46 -11.04
N ALA A 114 3.68 -1.88 -9.88
CA ALA A 114 4.89 -2.19 -9.12
C ALA A 114 4.89 -3.65 -8.67
N ILE A 115 3.76 -4.17 -8.18
CA ILE A 115 3.60 -5.57 -7.79
C ILE A 115 3.81 -6.51 -8.99
N ILE A 116 3.16 -6.24 -10.11
CA ILE A 116 3.30 -7.04 -11.33
C ILE A 116 4.76 -7.10 -11.77
N LYS A 117 5.44 -5.95 -11.77
CA LYS A 117 6.87 -5.88 -12.10
C LYS A 117 7.74 -6.70 -11.14
N SER A 118 7.44 -6.67 -9.85
CA SER A 118 8.21 -7.41 -8.82
C SER A 118 8.00 -8.91 -8.91
N VAL A 119 6.82 -9.36 -9.29
CA VAL A 119 6.48 -10.79 -9.42
C VAL A 119 7.02 -11.40 -10.73
N LYS A 120 7.47 -10.58 -11.69
CA LYS A 120 7.94 -11.04 -13.00
C LYS A 120 6.94 -12.01 -13.64
N ILE A 121 5.68 -11.63 -13.67
CA ILE A 121 4.68 -12.35 -14.45
C ILE A 121 5.05 -12.08 -15.91
N ASP A 122 5.67 -13.05 -16.56
CA ASP A 122 5.87 -13.02 -17.99
C ASP A 122 4.48 -13.05 -18.63
N GLU A 123 4.21 -12.12 -19.55
CA GLU A 123 2.91 -12.02 -20.25
C GLU A 123 2.53 -13.33 -20.97
N GLU A 124 3.49 -14.24 -21.19
CA GLU A 124 3.27 -15.55 -21.80
C GLU A 124 2.57 -16.57 -20.86
N GLU A 125 2.57 -16.36 -19.54
CA GLU A 125 1.87 -17.24 -18.60
C GLU A 125 0.40 -16.85 -18.36
N LEU A 126 -0.05 -15.73 -18.90
CA LEU A 126 -1.44 -15.24 -18.79
C LEU A 126 -2.35 -15.66 -19.95
N VAL A 127 -1.88 -16.50 -20.81
CA VAL A 127 -2.67 -17.05 -21.94
C VAL A 127 -3.31 -18.38 -21.57
#